data_77f522e833fdd040d484e2a470de56ed
#
_entry.id   77f522e833fdd040d484e2a470de56ed
#
_cell.length_a   1.000
_cell.length_b   1.000
_cell.length_c   1.000
_cell.angle_alpha   90.00
_cell.angle_beta   90.00
_cell.angle_gamma   90.00
#
_symmetry.space_group_name_H-M   'P 1'
#
loop_
_entity.id
_entity.type
_entity.pdbx_description
1 polymer ?
#
loop_
_entity_poly.entity_id
_entity_poly.type
_entity_poly.pdbx_seq_one_letter_code
_entity_poly.pdbx_strand_id
1 'polypeptide(L)'
;MLDTKRRSTAQEKRVAKEVGGRVTAASGALWGMKADVRNDQFLVECKTTQKALYPLNYATWEKIRHEALRDGFREPVMCIDLEDGKHRLAVLDFNTNLDYLERLPDHLVDLSYNYCHKSSRSLKWSETTYRLTFPDKRMLSRGISKDIDLIITPWQSFVEYLEELDKESE
;
A
#
# COMPACT_ATOMS: atom_id res chain seq x y z
N MET A 1 -11.01 -23.01 -1.88
CA MET A 1 -11.76 -21.74 -2.04
C MET A 1 -12.18 -21.09 -0.72
N LEU A 2 -12.77 -21.84 0.21
CA LEU A 2 -13.15 -21.33 1.55
C LEU A 2 -11.98 -20.77 2.38
N ASP A 3 -10.80 -21.32 2.23
CA ASP A 3 -9.61 -20.91 2.97
C ASP A 3 -9.08 -19.52 2.56
N THR A 4 -9.08 -19.20 1.28
CA THR A 4 -8.63 -17.89 0.76
C THR A 4 -9.54 -16.75 1.25
N LYS A 5 -10.86 -16.94 1.24
CA LYS A 5 -11.81 -15.94 1.74
C LYS A 5 -11.66 -15.71 3.24
N ARG A 6 -11.44 -16.77 4.02
CA ARG A 6 -11.20 -16.64 5.47
C ARG A 6 -9.93 -15.87 5.77
N ARG A 7 -8.86 -16.11 5.02
CA ARG A 7 -7.58 -15.39 5.16
C ARG A 7 -7.73 -13.92 4.83
N SER A 8 -8.38 -13.59 3.72
CA SER A 8 -8.67 -12.19 3.33
C SER A 8 -9.45 -11.47 4.43
N THR A 9 -10.56 -12.04 4.90
CA THR A 9 -11.36 -11.43 5.97
C THR A 9 -10.59 -11.29 7.29
N ALA A 10 -9.72 -12.24 7.62
CA ALA A 10 -8.88 -12.15 8.82
C ALA A 10 -7.82 -11.05 8.69
N GLN A 11 -7.22 -10.90 7.51
CA GLN A 11 -6.29 -9.80 7.19
C GLN A 11 -6.98 -8.45 7.30
N GLU A 12 -8.13 -8.25 6.65
CA GLU A 12 -8.91 -7.01 6.68
C GLU A 12 -9.24 -6.56 8.12
N LYS A 13 -9.72 -7.48 8.97
CA LYS A 13 -10.02 -7.20 10.38
C LYS A 13 -8.77 -6.80 11.19
N ARG A 14 -7.65 -7.47 10.94
CA ARG A 14 -6.37 -7.15 11.60
C ARG A 14 -5.88 -5.78 11.18
N VAL A 15 -5.84 -5.51 9.88
CA VAL A 15 -5.43 -4.22 9.31
C VAL A 15 -6.32 -3.09 9.84
N ALA A 16 -7.64 -3.28 9.85
CA ALA A 16 -8.57 -2.28 10.39
C ALA A 16 -8.25 -1.90 11.85
N LYS A 17 -7.92 -2.90 12.68
CA LYS A 17 -7.53 -2.64 14.07
C LYS A 17 -6.19 -1.88 14.16
N GLU A 18 -5.21 -2.26 13.34
CA GLU A 18 -3.86 -1.69 13.36
C GLU A 18 -3.83 -0.22 12.88
N VAL A 19 -4.68 0.15 11.91
CA VAL A 19 -4.74 1.52 11.38
C VAL A 19 -5.84 2.38 12.03
N GLY A 20 -6.46 1.91 13.11
CA GLY A 20 -7.58 2.62 13.74
C GLY A 20 -8.79 2.81 12.82
N GLY A 21 -9.00 1.89 11.88
CA GLY A 21 -9.99 1.99 10.83
C GLY A 21 -11.13 0.98 10.97
N ARG A 22 -11.93 0.87 9.91
CA ARG A 22 -13.05 -0.09 9.81
C ARG A 22 -12.98 -0.85 8.50
N VAL A 23 -13.37 -2.12 8.54
CA VAL A 23 -13.59 -2.93 7.34
C VAL A 23 -14.78 -2.35 6.56
N THR A 24 -14.60 -2.17 5.26
CA THR A 24 -15.66 -1.67 4.38
C THR A 24 -16.68 -2.79 4.15
N ALA A 25 -17.93 -2.56 4.51
CA ALA A 25 -18.99 -3.54 4.31
C ALA A 25 -19.22 -3.77 2.82
N ALA A 26 -19.11 -5.05 2.40
CA ALA A 26 -19.45 -5.56 1.08
C ALA A 26 -18.73 -4.85 -0.09
N SER A 27 -17.51 -5.21 -0.34
CA SER A 27 -16.73 -4.88 -1.55
C SER A 27 -17.36 -5.45 -2.83
N GLY A 28 -18.61 -5.12 -3.14
CA GLY A 28 -19.29 -5.64 -4.33
C GLY A 28 -20.72 -5.19 -4.53
N ALA A 29 -21.40 -4.70 -3.50
CA ALA A 29 -22.83 -4.41 -3.54
C ALA A 29 -23.19 -2.92 -3.62
N LEU A 30 -22.27 -2.01 -3.29
CA LEU A 30 -22.50 -0.57 -3.37
C LEU A 30 -21.52 0.06 -4.35
N TRP A 31 -22.05 0.76 -5.34
CA TRP A 31 -21.28 1.56 -6.29
C TRP A 31 -20.42 2.58 -5.54
N GLY A 32 -19.09 2.42 -5.63
CA GLY A 32 -18.13 3.44 -5.21
C GLY A 32 -17.27 3.14 -3.98
N MET A 33 -17.50 2.07 -3.22
CA MET A 33 -16.69 1.72 -2.05
C MET A 33 -16.05 0.35 -2.22
N LYS A 34 -14.82 0.29 -2.72
CA LYS A 34 -14.18 -0.97 -3.13
C LYS A 34 -12.93 -1.36 -2.35
N ALA A 35 -12.33 -0.48 -1.55
CA ALA A 35 -11.21 -0.86 -0.71
C ALA A 35 -11.65 -1.64 0.53
N ASP A 36 -10.73 -2.41 1.08
CA ASP A 36 -11.04 -3.37 2.13
C ASP A 36 -11.14 -2.73 3.51
N VAL A 37 -10.30 -1.72 3.80
CA VAL A 37 -10.25 -1.01 5.09
C VAL A 37 -10.13 0.48 4.86
N ARG A 38 -10.75 1.28 5.73
CA ARG A 38 -10.63 2.74 5.71
C ARG A 38 -10.64 3.35 7.11
N ASN A 39 -9.93 4.45 7.27
CA ASN A 39 -10.07 5.41 8.35
C ASN A 39 -10.27 6.81 7.77
N ASP A 40 -10.11 7.87 8.56
CA ASP A 40 -10.32 9.23 8.07
C ASP A 40 -9.22 9.70 7.11
N GLN A 41 -8.01 9.16 7.22
CA GLN A 41 -6.83 9.53 6.45
C GLN A 41 -6.52 8.56 5.30
N PHE A 42 -6.67 7.25 5.52
CA PHE A 42 -6.20 6.20 4.61
C PHE A 42 -7.33 5.37 4.01
N LEU A 43 -7.10 4.93 2.79
CA LEU A 43 -7.85 3.86 2.13
C LEU A 43 -6.90 2.70 1.87
N VAL A 44 -7.12 1.55 2.55
CA VAL A 44 -6.21 0.42 2.51
C VAL A 44 -6.79 -0.74 1.73
N GLU A 45 -6.06 -1.17 0.71
CA GLU A 45 -6.33 -2.40 -0.05
C GLU A 45 -5.50 -3.54 0.53
N CYS A 46 -6.14 -4.64 0.87
CA CYS A 46 -5.49 -5.81 1.45
C CYS A 46 -5.23 -6.89 0.39
N LYS A 47 -4.03 -7.42 0.38
CA LYS A 47 -3.63 -8.53 -0.50
C LYS A 47 -2.93 -9.61 0.32
N THR A 48 -3.28 -10.86 0.08
CA THR A 48 -2.65 -12.01 0.75
C THR A 48 -2.20 -13.06 -0.28
N THR A 49 -1.05 -13.65 -0.05
CA THR A 49 -0.51 -14.74 -0.87
C THR A 49 0.26 -15.74 -0.01
N GLN A 50 0.22 -17.00 -0.43
CA GLN A 50 1.05 -18.07 0.14
C GLN A 50 2.50 -18.01 -0.35
N LYS A 51 2.76 -17.21 -1.38
CA LYS A 51 4.09 -17.09 -1.99
C LYS A 51 4.93 -16.06 -1.25
N ALA A 52 6.25 -16.22 -1.32
CA ALA A 52 7.22 -15.23 -0.84
C ALA A 52 7.30 -13.96 -1.72
N LEU A 53 6.58 -13.94 -2.84
CA LEU A 53 6.57 -12.86 -3.82
C LEU A 53 5.13 -12.45 -4.14
N TYR A 54 4.91 -11.13 -4.30
CA TYR A 54 3.65 -10.55 -4.78
C TYR A 54 3.91 -9.71 -6.05
N PRO A 55 3.20 -9.97 -7.17
CA PRO A 55 3.35 -9.17 -8.38
C PRO A 55 2.55 -7.88 -8.27
N LEU A 56 3.19 -6.80 -7.83
CA LEU A 56 2.60 -5.46 -7.89
C LEU A 56 2.62 -4.99 -9.33
N ASN A 57 1.48 -4.60 -9.87
CA ASN A 57 1.39 -3.99 -11.18
C ASN A 57 0.83 -2.56 -11.11
N TYR A 58 1.23 -1.75 -12.10
CA TYR A 58 0.83 -0.37 -12.24
C TYR A 58 -0.70 -0.18 -12.20
N ALA A 59 -1.45 -1.01 -12.93
CA ALA A 59 -2.90 -0.87 -13.04
C ALA A 59 -3.61 -1.12 -11.69
N THR A 60 -3.09 -2.03 -10.87
CA THR A 60 -3.62 -2.27 -9.52
C THR A 60 -3.42 -1.05 -8.64
N TRP A 61 -2.22 -0.46 -8.65
CA TRP A 61 -1.95 0.76 -7.86
C TRP A 61 -2.80 1.95 -8.33
N GLU A 62 -2.89 2.19 -9.62
CA GLU A 62 -3.72 3.26 -10.18
C GLU A 62 -5.19 3.14 -9.78
N LYS A 63 -5.73 1.92 -9.77
CA LYS A 63 -7.10 1.67 -9.33
C LYS A 63 -7.29 2.11 -7.88
N ILE A 64 -6.40 1.71 -6.98
CA ILE A 64 -6.47 2.05 -5.54
C ILE A 64 -6.37 3.57 -5.36
N ARG A 65 -5.45 4.21 -6.06
CA ARG A 65 -5.28 5.67 -6.06
C ARG A 65 -6.55 6.40 -6.47
N HIS A 66 -7.20 5.96 -7.55
CA HIS A 66 -8.46 6.54 -8.01
C HIS A 66 -9.61 6.32 -7.02
N GLU A 67 -9.66 5.15 -6.38
CA GLU A 67 -10.66 4.86 -5.35
C GLU A 67 -10.46 5.76 -4.12
N ALA A 68 -9.23 5.95 -3.66
CA ALA A 68 -8.88 6.82 -2.55
C ALA A 68 -9.25 8.28 -2.80
N LEU A 69 -8.99 8.79 -4.00
CA LEU A 69 -9.41 10.14 -4.41
C LEU A 69 -10.93 10.32 -4.39
N ARG A 70 -11.69 9.32 -4.81
CA ARG A 70 -13.17 9.37 -4.82
C ARG A 70 -13.77 9.21 -3.43
N ASP A 71 -13.08 8.52 -2.52
CA ASP A 71 -13.51 8.29 -1.13
C ASP A 71 -13.06 9.41 -0.18
N GLY A 72 -13.13 10.66 -0.63
CA GLY A 72 -12.85 11.85 0.19
C GLY A 72 -11.38 12.25 0.24
N PHE A 73 -10.63 12.00 -0.83
CA PHE A 73 -9.22 12.36 -0.95
C PHE A 73 -8.31 11.68 0.09
N ARG A 74 -8.59 10.42 0.40
CA ARG A 74 -7.74 9.63 1.30
C ARG A 74 -6.42 9.25 0.64
N GLU A 75 -5.43 8.97 1.47
CA GLU A 75 -4.16 8.43 1.02
C GLU A 75 -4.30 6.93 0.69
N PRO A 76 -3.91 6.50 -0.52
CA PRO A 76 -3.94 5.09 -0.89
C PRO A 76 -2.80 4.32 -0.20
N VAL A 77 -3.14 3.19 0.39
CA VAL A 77 -2.19 2.25 1.01
C VAL A 77 -2.52 0.85 0.54
N MET A 78 -1.51 0.03 0.26
CA MET A 78 -1.70 -1.40 0.05
C MET A 78 -0.98 -2.17 1.16
N CYS A 79 -1.70 -3.06 1.84
CA CYS A 79 -1.14 -4.02 2.79
C CYS A 79 -1.01 -5.38 2.13
N ILE A 80 0.21 -5.91 2.01
CA ILE A 80 0.49 -7.18 1.36
C ILE A 80 1.01 -8.18 2.38
N ASP A 81 0.26 -9.26 2.60
CA ASP A 81 0.69 -10.42 3.38
C ASP A 81 1.37 -11.43 2.44
N LEU A 82 2.63 -11.71 2.69
CA LEU A 82 3.41 -12.75 2.03
C LEU A 82 3.48 -13.99 2.93
N GLU A 83 3.55 -15.19 2.33
CA GLU A 83 3.66 -16.46 3.06
C GLU A 83 2.62 -16.57 4.19
N ASP A 84 1.35 -16.29 3.85
CA ASP A 84 0.21 -16.32 4.80
C ASP A 84 0.37 -15.35 5.99
N GLY A 85 1.04 -14.21 5.78
CA GLY A 85 1.22 -13.18 6.79
C GLY A 85 2.47 -13.32 7.65
N LYS A 86 3.38 -14.24 7.29
CA LYS A 86 4.69 -14.34 7.93
C LYS A 86 5.51 -13.06 7.74
N HIS A 87 5.37 -12.47 6.56
CA HIS A 87 5.97 -11.19 6.20
C HIS A 87 4.90 -10.25 5.66
N ARG A 88 4.99 -8.98 6.00
CA ARG A 88 3.98 -7.99 5.62
C ARG A 88 4.64 -6.73 5.10
N LEU A 89 4.11 -6.21 3.99
CA LEU A 89 4.60 -4.99 3.35
C LEU A 89 3.49 -3.94 3.30
N ALA A 90 3.87 -2.67 3.43
CA ALA A 90 3.07 -1.54 3.01
C ALA A 90 3.61 -1.00 1.69
N VAL A 91 2.70 -0.58 0.80
CA VAL A 91 2.99 0.20 -0.39
C VAL A 91 2.30 1.55 -0.23
N LEU A 92 3.07 2.62 -0.33
CA LEU A 92 2.62 4.01 -0.14
C LEU A 92 2.99 4.85 -1.37
N ASP A 93 2.30 5.96 -1.60
CA ASP A 93 2.74 6.96 -2.58
C ASP A 93 3.94 7.73 -2.04
N PHE A 94 5.00 7.86 -2.82
CA PHE A 94 6.23 8.51 -2.39
C PHE A 94 6.04 10.01 -2.14
N ASN A 95 5.27 10.69 -2.99
CA ASN A 95 5.17 12.15 -2.93
C ASN A 95 4.31 12.64 -1.76
N THR A 96 3.40 11.82 -1.27
CA THR A 96 2.48 12.19 -0.17
C THR A 96 2.93 11.67 1.19
N ASN A 97 3.98 10.84 1.24
CA ASN A 97 4.48 10.22 2.47
C ASN A 97 5.98 10.50 2.73
N LEU A 98 6.46 11.70 2.38
CA LEU A 98 7.84 12.11 2.62
C LEU A 98 8.17 12.22 4.10
N ASP A 99 7.26 12.72 4.91
CA ASP A 99 7.40 12.83 6.37
C ASP A 99 7.59 11.45 7.03
N TYR A 100 6.94 10.42 6.50
CA TYR A 100 7.19 9.04 6.93
C TYR A 100 8.66 8.65 6.72
N LEU A 101 9.24 8.95 5.57
CA LEU A 101 10.63 8.63 5.27
C LEU A 101 11.61 9.39 6.18
N GLU A 102 11.33 10.65 6.47
CA GLU A 102 12.16 11.50 7.34
C GLU A 102 12.23 11.00 8.78
N ARG A 103 11.22 10.24 9.24
CA ARG A 103 11.18 9.67 10.60
C ARG A 103 11.87 8.31 10.70
N LEU A 104 12.13 7.65 9.59
CA LEU A 104 12.84 6.37 9.62
C LEU A 104 14.34 6.55 9.85
N PRO A 105 14.97 5.63 10.61
CA PRO A 105 16.42 5.60 10.72
C PRO A 105 17.12 5.43 9.35
N ASP A 106 18.15 6.20 9.06
CA ASP A 106 18.85 6.22 7.77
C ASP A 106 19.28 4.83 7.28
N HIS A 107 19.72 3.95 8.19
CA HIS A 107 20.15 2.59 7.84
C HIS A 107 19.01 1.66 7.41
N LEU A 108 17.74 2.06 7.65
CA LEU A 108 16.54 1.34 7.20
C LEU A 108 15.96 1.90 5.89
N VAL A 109 16.55 2.95 5.33
CA VAL A 109 16.03 3.63 4.14
C VAL A 109 17.01 3.47 2.98
N ASP A 110 16.56 2.85 1.89
CA ASP A 110 17.27 2.76 0.61
C ASP A 110 16.47 3.50 -0.46
N LEU A 111 16.80 4.76 -0.68
CA LEU A 111 16.20 5.57 -1.73
C LEU A 111 16.94 5.48 -3.06
N SER A 112 17.82 4.50 -3.24
CA SER A 112 18.41 4.22 -4.54
C SER A 112 17.32 4.03 -5.59
N TYR A 113 17.58 4.54 -6.80
CA TYR A 113 16.59 4.57 -7.87
C TYR A 113 16.32 3.16 -8.41
N ASN A 114 15.19 2.58 -8.04
CA ASN A 114 14.73 1.28 -8.52
C ASN A 114 13.66 1.47 -9.61
N TYR A 115 14.10 1.64 -10.86
CA TYR A 115 13.19 1.82 -11.99
C TYR A 115 12.66 0.50 -12.52
N CYS A 116 11.35 0.38 -12.65
CA CYS A 116 10.72 -0.78 -13.25
C CYS A 116 10.37 -0.53 -14.72
N HIS A 117 11.15 -1.10 -15.65
CA HIS A 117 10.86 -0.99 -17.09
C HIS A 117 9.59 -1.71 -17.54
N LYS A 118 9.02 -2.56 -16.69
CA LYS A 118 7.79 -3.33 -16.93
C LYS A 118 6.63 -2.71 -16.18
N SER A 119 5.40 -3.07 -16.60
CA SER A 119 4.18 -2.68 -15.91
C SER A 119 3.93 -3.42 -14.59
N SER A 120 4.80 -4.37 -14.21
CA SER A 120 4.73 -5.09 -12.95
C SER A 120 6.10 -5.39 -12.36
N ARG A 121 6.18 -5.46 -11.05
CA ARG A 121 7.37 -5.84 -10.29
C ARG A 121 6.98 -6.83 -9.21
N SER A 122 7.71 -7.93 -9.10
CA SER A 122 7.56 -8.85 -7.98
C SER A 122 8.19 -8.25 -6.73
N LEU A 123 7.36 -7.99 -5.73
CA LEU A 123 7.80 -7.54 -4.41
C LEU A 123 8.15 -8.74 -3.56
N LYS A 124 9.26 -8.65 -2.85
CA LYS A 124 9.68 -9.59 -1.79
C LYS A 124 9.82 -8.83 -0.49
N TRP A 125 9.74 -9.54 0.61
CA TRP A 125 9.98 -8.93 1.91
C TRP A 125 11.41 -8.38 2.03
N SER A 126 11.53 -7.22 2.67
CA SER A 126 12.78 -6.57 3.01
C SER A 126 12.65 -5.93 4.39
N GLU A 127 13.72 -5.93 5.16
CA GLU A 127 13.80 -5.19 6.43
C GLU A 127 13.94 -3.68 6.19
N THR A 128 14.36 -3.29 4.99
CA THR A 128 14.56 -1.90 4.62
C THR A 128 13.40 -1.36 3.80
N THR A 129 13.12 -0.08 4.00
CA THR A 129 12.23 0.72 3.16
C THR A 129 12.96 1.15 1.89
N TYR A 130 12.33 0.99 0.73
CA TYR A 130 12.94 1.38 -0.54
C TYR A 130 11.96 2.07 -1.48
N ARG A 131 12.50 2.87 -2.42
CA ARG A 131 11.74 3.51 -3.49
C ARG A 131 11.61 2.59 -4.69
N LEU A 132 10.42 2.54 -5.30
CA LEU A 132 10.14 1.83 -6.54
C LEU A 132 9.44 2.78 -7.53
N THR A 133 9.98 2.92 -8.73
CA THR A 133 9.43 3.79 -9.78
C THR A 133 8.84 2.98 -10.92
N PHE A 134 7.60 3.27 -11.30
CA PHE A 134 6.94 2.74 -12.50
C PHE A 134 6.75 3.84 -13.54
N PRO A 135 7.03 3.56 -14.84
CA PRO A 135 6.72 4.50 -15.91
C PRO A 135 5.21 4.63 -16.13
N ASP A 136 4.70 5.84 -16.22
CA ASP A 136 3.34 6.06 -16.71
C ASP A 136 3.27 5.95 -18.23
N LYS A 137 3.00 4.75 -18.73
CA LYS A 137 2.92 4.47 -20.17
C LYS A 137 1.83 5.25 -20.90
N ARG A 138 0.79 5.71 -20.21
CA ARG A 138 -0.30 6.49 -20.82
C ARG A 138 0.15 7.91 -21.14
N MET A 139 1.05 8.44 -20.36
CA MET A 139 1.60 9.78 -20.56
C MET A 139 2.75 9.80 -21.57
N LEU A 140 3.47 8.69 -21.73
CA LEU A 140 4.51 8.56 -22.76
C LEU A 140 3.95 8.76 -24.18
N SER A 141 2.73 8.31 -24.46
CA SER A 141 2.06 8.55 -25.76
C SER A 141 1.71 10.00 -26.02
N ARG A 142 1.74 10.86 -25.00
CA ARG A 142 1.47 12.30 -25.06
C ARG A 142 2.73 13.16 -24.89
N GLY A 143 3.91 12.53 -24.87
CA GLY A 143 5.18 13.23 -24.65
C GLY A 143 5.40 13.76 -23.23
N ILE A 144 4.57 13.35 -22.27
CA ILE A 144 4.68 13.72 -20.85
C ILE A 144 5.11 12.48 -20.09
N SER A 145 6.34 12.48 -19.57
CA SER A 145 6.78 11.42 -18.63
C SER A 145 6.29 11.79 -17.22
N LYS A 146 5.35 11.02 -16.70
CA LYS A 146 4.97 11.11 -15.30
C LYS A 146 5.14 9.74 -14.67
N ASP A 147 6.29 9.55 -14.04
CA ASP A 147 6.56 8.33 -13.31
C ASP A 147 5.75 8.30 -12.03
N ILE A 148 5.39 7.09 -11.59
CA ILE A 148 4.78 6.85 -10.29
C ILE A 148 5.86 6.30 -9.37
N ASP A 149 6.11 7.04 -8.31
CA ASP A 149 7.05 6.68 -7.26
C ASP A 149 6.32 6.12 -6.05
N LEU A 150 6.76 4.98 -5.60
CA LEU A 150 6.20 4.27 -4.47
C LEU A 150 7.26 4.03 -3.39
N ILE A 151 6.80 4.01 -2.15
CA ILE A 151 7.56 3.51 -1.00
C ILE A 151 7.10 2.08 -0.74
N ILE A 152 8.05 1.16 -0.64
CA ILE A 152 7.83 -0.21 -0.20
C ILE A 152 8.52 -0.37 1.15
N THR A 153 7.75 -0.70 2.17
CA THR A 153 8.24 -0.72 3.56
C THR A 153 7.67 -1.91 4.33
N PRO A 154 8.34 -2.40 5.41
CA PRO A 154 7.71 -3.31 6.34
C PRO A 154 6.41 -2.72 6.89
N TRP A 155 5.34 -3.52 6.92
CA TRP A 155 4.04 -3.05 7.44
C TRP A 155 4.13 -2.56 8.88
N GLN A 156 4.93 -3.23 9.71
CA GLN A 156 5.12 -2.88 11.10
C GLN A 156 5.69 -1.45 11.26
N SER A 157 6.67 -1.07 10.43
CA SER A 157 7.25 0.28 10.47
C SER A 157 6.22 1.36 10.12
N PHE A 158 5.29 1.04 9.20
CA PHE A 158 4.19 1.95 8.88
C PHE A 158 3.19 2.08 10.04
N VAL A 159 2.85 0.98 10.73
CA VAL A 159 1.95 1.01 11.89
C VAL A 159 2.56 1.81 13.04
N GLU A 160 3.85 1.62 13.33
CA GLU A 160 4.59 2.38 14.35
C GLU A 160 4.56 3.89 14.07
N TYR A 161 4.75 4.28 12.81
CA TYR A 161 4.61 5.67 12.39
C TYR A 161 3.21 6.23 12.68
N LEU A 162 2.13 5.48 12.41
CA LEU A 162 0.78 5.92 12.72
C LEU A 162 0.55 6.10 14.22
N GLU A 163 1.08 5.20 15.04
CA GLU A 163 1.01 5.29 16.50
C GLU A 163 1.77 6.51 17.06
N GLU A 164 2.84 6.94 16.40
CA GLU A 164 3.56 8.16 16.74
C GLU A 164 2.75 9.41 16.41
N LEU A 165 2.14 9.47 15.21
CA LEU A 165 1.27 10.58 14.82
C LEU A 165 0.08 10.76 15.75
N ASP A 166 -0.55 9.67 16.18
CA ASP A 166 -1.67 9.72 17.13
C ASP A 166 -1.25 10.33 18.46
N LYS A 167 -0.07 9.99 18.97
CA LYS A 167 0.48 10.55 20.24
C LYS A 167 0.83 12.04 20.13
N GLU A 168 1.24 12.51 18.95
CA GLU A 168 1.54 13.94 18.72
C GLU A 168 0.27 14.80 18.59
N SER A 169 -0.87 14.17 18.34
CA SER A 169 -2.17 14.82 18.15
C SER A 169 -2.97 14.99 19.45
N GLU A 170 -2.55 14.31 20.53
CA GLU A 170 -3.14 14.41 21.87
C GLU A 170 -2.48 15.54 22.70
#